data_fc3337acca859e4ad5ae5148f46a63a7
#
_entry.id   fc3337acca859e4ad5ae5148f46a63a7
#
_cell.length_a   1.000
_cell.length_b   1.000
_cell.length_c   1.000
_cell.angle_alpha   90.00
_cell.angle_beta   90.00
_cell.angle_gamma   90.00
#
_symmetry.space_group_name_H-M   'P 1'
#
loop_
_entity.id
_entity.type
_entity.pdbx_description
1 polymer ?
#
loop_
_entity_poly.entity_id
_entity_poly.type
_entity_poly.pdbx_seq_one_letter_code
_entity_poly.pdbx_strand_id
1 'polypeptide(L)'
;GSRPGAGATHISISLVSTMNQKHIPAIYIAADGSASLLHAARANHRLIDQSGIFIYGSFRGIPDYGDSISVSVPPDDCVVRDYGTRAPALAELASFDLILFVLNGGDWDFVQAAAYGKQLALLPQTRFLCNHGCRSAAKAYARQLGHRVYCFPEDAVPYDTTPEKERLVSSILPKKGGRRHLLF
;
A
#
# COMPACT_ATOMS: atom_id res chain seq x y z
N GLY A 1 4.63 2.93 -6.10
CA GLY A 1 6.02 3.10 -5.60
C GLY A 1 6.88 3.90 -6.54
N SER A 2 7.96 4.49 -6.02
CA SER A 2 8.88 5.35 -6.81
C SER A 2 9.65 4.58 -7.89
N ARG A 3 9.86 3.28 -7.70
CA ARG A 3 10.53 2.37 -8.65
C ARG A 3 10.19 0.91 -8.34
N PRO A 4 10.54 -0.05 -9.26
CA PRO A 4 10.53 -1.47 -8.94
C PRO A 4 11.42 -1.74 -7.71
N GLY A 5 10.92 -2.55 -6.79
CA GLY A 5 11.62 -2.85 -5.53
C GLY A 5 11.53 -1.76 -4.43
N ALA A 6 10.78 -0.67 -4.63
CA ALA A 6 10.52 0.30 -3.56
C ALA A 6 9.72 -0.30 -2.39
N GLY A 7 9.08 -1.45 -2.60
CA GLY A 7 8.36 -2.18 -1.57
C GLY A 7 6.88 -1.80 -1.44
N ALA A 8 6.26 -1.23 -2.47
CA ALA A 8 4.84 -0.88 -2.46
C ALA A 8 3.96 -2.08 -2.08
N THR A 9 4.15 -3.23 -2.73
CA THR A 9 3.42 -4.46 -2.46
C THR A 9 3.64 -4.96 -1.03
N HIS A 10 4.89 -4.97 -0.55
CA HIS A 10 5.21 -5.37 0.82
C HIS A 10 4.48 -4.49 1.85
N ILE A 11 4.51 -3.18 1.64
CA ILE A 11 3.83 -2.22 2.51
C ILE A 11 2.31 -2.37 2.43
N SER A 12 1.75 -2.55 1.24
CA SER A 12 0.31 -2.75 1.05
C SER A 12 -0.21 -3.99 1.80
N ILE A 13 0.52 -5.12 1.71
CA ILE A 13 0.23 -6.34 2.46
C ILE A 13 0.31 -6.08 3.97
N SER A 14 1.39 -5.45 4.43
CA SER A 14 1.57 -5.10 5.85
C SER A 14 0.45 -4.21 6.39
N LEU A 15 0.01 -3.22 5.62
CA LEU A 15 -1.06 -2.32 6.04
C LEU A 15 -2.39 -3.04 6.15
N VAL A 16 -2.76 -3.87 5.16
CA VAL A 16 -3.99 -4.68 5.23
C VAL A 16 -3.96 -5.62 6.42
N SER A 17 -2.85 -6.33 6.65
CA SER A 17 -2.69 -7.22 7.80
C SER A 17 -2.87 -6.47 9.12
N THR A 18 -2.20 -5.32 9.25
CA THR A 18 -2.27 -4.50 10.46
C THR A 18 -3.66 -3.90 10.67
N MET A 19 -4.32 -3.44 9.61
CA MET A 19 -5.69 -2.90 9.69
C MET A 19 -6.67 -3.96 10.18
N ASN A 20 -6.64 -5.15 9.57
CA ASN A 20 -7.52 -6.26 9.95
C ASN A 20 -7.29 -6.69 11.40
N GLN A 21 -6.04 -6.74 11.86
CA GLN A 21 -5.74 -7.05 13.26
C GLN A 21 -6.25 -5.98 14.23
N LYS A 22 -6.32 -4.72 13.80
CA LYS A 22 -6.93 -3.62 14.55
C LYS A 22 -8.46 -3.53 14.38
N HIS A 23 -9.09 -4.56 13.84
CA HIS A 23 -10.54 -4.58 13.57
C HIS A 23 -11.02 -3.46 12.63
N ILE A 24 -10.14 -3.03 11.72
CA ILE A 24 -10.48 -2.16 10.60
C ILE A 24 -10.54 -3.06 9.37
N PRO A 25 -11.74 -3.47 8.92
CA PRO A 25 -11.86 -4.41 7.80
C PRO A 25 -11.16 -3.85 6.56
N ALA A 26 -10.25 -4.62 5.98
CA ALA A 26 -9.47 -4.20 4.82
C ALA A 26 -9.19 -5.37 3.88
N ILE A 27 -9.12 -5.07 2.58
CA ILE A 27 -8.80 -6.03 1.54
C ILE A 27 -7.80 -5.44 0.55
N TYR A 28 -6.81 -6.23 0.20
CA TYR A 28 -5.81 -5.90 -0.82
C TYR A 28 -6.32 -6.27 -2.21
N ILE A 29 -6.05 -5.41 -3.19
CA ILE A 29 -6.29 -5.68 -4.61
C ILE A 29 -5.00 -5.39 -5.38
N ALA A 30 -4.47 -6.38 -6.08
CA ALA A 30 -3.39 -6.18 -7.04
C ALA A 30 -3.92 -5.42 -8.25
N ALA A 31 -3.36 -4.25 -8.53
CA ALA A 31 -3.73 -3.40 -9.67
C ALA A 31 -2.49 -3.03 -10.53
N ASP A 32 -1.35 -3.65 -10.25
CA ASP A 32 -0.09 -3.45 -10.96
C ASP A 32 0.06 -4.35 -12.19
N GLY A 33 -0.87 -5.26 -12.40
CA GLY A 33 -0.81 -6.29 -13.45
C GLY A 33 0.16 -7.42 -13.11
N SER A 34 0.70 -7.47 -11.89
CA SER A 34 1.56 -8.57 -11.48
C SER A 34 0.73 -9.78 -11.04
N ALA A 35 1.19 -10.97 -11.41
CA ALA A 35 0.59 -12.22 -10.95
C ALA A 35 1.14 -12.69 -9.59
N SER A 36 1.89 -11.85 -8.87
CA SER A 36 2.64 -12.28 -7.67
C SER A 36 1.74 -12.87 -6.60
N LEU A 37 0.62 -12.23 -6.28
CA LEU A 37 -0.33 -12.75 -5.30
C LEU A 37 -1.05 -14.00 -5.82
N LEU A 38 -1.33 -14.08 -7.12
CA LEU A 38 -1.93 -15.25 -7.75
C LEU A 38 -0.98 -16.46 -7.69
N HIS A 39 0.32 -16.26 -7.91
CA HIS A 39 1.32 -17.31 -7.77
C HIS A 39 1.42 -17.79 -6.32
N ALA A 40 1.46 -16.86 -5.35
CA ALA A 40 1.45 -17.20 -3.94
C ALA A 40 0.18 -17.97 -3.54
N ALA A 41 -0.98 -17.56 -4.03
CA ALA A 41 -2.25 -18.22 -3.80
C ALA A 41 -2.29 -19.64 -4.41
N ARG A 42 -1.79 -19.80 -5.63
CA ARG A 42 -1.71 -21.11 -6.31
C ARG A 42 -0.76 -22.08 -5.60
N ALA A 43 0.37 -21.58 -5.10
CA ALA A 43 1.31 -22.40 -4.33
C ALA A 43 0.73 -22.86 -2.98
N ASN A 44 -0.30 -22.16 -2.48
CA ASN A 44 -0.93 -22.38 -1.19
C ASN A 44 -2.45 -22.56 -1.34
N HIS A 45 -2.90 -23.55 -2.09
CA HIS A 45 -4.31 -23.79 -2.47
C HIS A 45 -5.33 -23.74 -1.31
N ARG A 46 -4.89 -24.00 -0.07
CA ARG A 46 -5.74 -23.97 1.11
C ARG A 46 -6.06 -22.55 1.63
N LEU A 47 -5.41 -21.56 1.04
CA LEU A 47 -5.52 -20.16 1.48
C LEU A 47 -6.51 -19.34 0.63
N ILE A 48 -7.13 -19.94 -0.40
CA ILE A 48 -8.17 -19.30 -1.19
C ILE A 48 -9.52 -19.77 -0.67
N ASP A 49 -10.38 -18.85 -0.29
CA ASP A 49 -11.75 -19.15 0.10
C ASP A 49 -12.67 -19.39 -1.12
N GLN A 50 -13.93 -19.77 -0.86
CA GLN A 50 -14.91 -20.04 -1.92
C GLN A 50 -15.27 -18.81 -2.78
N SER A 51 -15.00 -17.61 -2.26
CA SER A 51 -15.24 -16.35 -3.01
C SER A 51 -14.03 -15.89 -3.82
N GLY A 52 -12.91 -16.63 -3.80
CA GLY A 52 -11.68 -16.30 -4.52
C GLY A 52 -10.77 -15.33 -3.77
N ILE A 53 -11.02 -15.11 -2.48
CA ILE A 53 -10.17 -14.27 -1.64
C ILE A 53 -9.03 -15.11 -1.05
N PHE A 54 -7.80 -14.65 -1.25
CA PHE A 54 -6.63 -15.22 -0.59
C PHE A 54 -6.56 -14.73 0.85
N ILE A 55 -6.44 -15.66 1.80
CA ILE A 55 -6.37 -15.37 3.23
C ILE A 55 -5.10 -15.98 3.82
N TYR A 56 -4.31 -15.15 4.51
CA TYR A 56 -3.14 -15.60 5.26
C TYR A 56 -3.03 -14.83 6.58
N GLY A 57 -3.28 -15.50 7.70
CA GLY A 57 -3.38 -14.83 9.00
C GLY A 57 -4.47 -13.74 8.99
N SER A 58 -4.10 -12.51 9.30
CA SER A 58 -4.99 -11.35 9.21
C SER A 58 -5.05 -10.71 7.81
N PHE A 59 -4.18 -11.12 6.89
CA PHE A 59 -4.18 -10.61 5.52
C PHE A 59 -5.33 -11.19 4.71
N ARG A 60 -5.99 -10.33 3.93
CA ARG A 60 -7.00 -10.68 2.94
C ARG A 60 -6.66 -9.98 1.63
N GLY A 61 -6.67 -10.70 0.51
CA GLY A 61 -6.34 -10.12 -0.78
C GLY A 61 -7.02 -10.80 -1.94
N ILE A 62 -7.32 -10.02 -2.97
CA ILE A 62 -7.85 -10.51 -4.24
C ILE A 62 -6.68 -10.57 -5.21
N PRO A 63 -6.27 -11.78 -5.64
CA PRO A 63 -5.30 -11.92 -6.71
C PRO A 63 -5.81 -11.30 -8.00
N ASP A 64 -4.90 -10.88 -8.87
CA ASP A 64 -5.25 -10.51 -10.23
C ASP A 64 -5.60 -11.78 -11.03
N TYR A 65 -6.88 -12.03 -11.19
CA TYR A 65 -7.40 -13.15 -11.99
C TYR A 65 -7.55 -12.79 -13.48
N GLY A 66 -7.17 -11.57 -13.88
CA GLY A 66 -7.51 -11.02 -15.19
C GLY A 66 -9.03 -10.89 -15.36
N ASP A 67 -9.50 -11.06 -16.58
CA ASP A 67 -10.95 -10.99 -16.90
C ASP A 67 -11.71 -12.28 -16.55
N SER A 68 -11.01 -13.27 -15.96
CA SER A 68 -11.56 -14.64 -15.79
C SER A 68 -12.50 -14.78 -14.60
N ILE A 69 -12.33 -13.98 -13.56
CA ILE A 69 -13.08 -14.10 -12.29
C ILE A 69 -13.38 -12.71 -11.74
N SER A 70 -14.65 -12.43 -11.50
CA SER A 70 -15.07 -11.24 -10.78
C SER A 70 -15.26 -11.57 -9.29
N VAL A 71 -14.41 -11.00 -8.45
CA VAL A 71 -14.52 -11.16 -7.00
C VAL A 71 -15.22 -9.95 -6.41
N SER A 72 -16.28 -10.20 -5.64
CA SER A 72 -17.03 -9.14 -4.98
C SER A 72 -16.29 -8.67 -3.73
N VAL A 73 -16.03 -7.37 -3.66
CA VAL A 73 -15.45 -6.73 -2.46
C VAL A 73 -16.55 -6.49 -1.42
N PRO A 74 -16.39 -6.96 -0.18
CA PRO A 74 -17.33 -6.67 0.88
C PRO A 74 -17.56 -5.15 1.04
N PRO A 75 -18.81 -4.69 1.25
CA PRO A 75 -19.14 -3.26 1.20
C PRO A 75 -18.48 -2.43 2.31
N ASP A 76 -18.17 -3.06 3.45
CA ASP A 76 -17.59 -2.38 4.61
C ASP A 76 -16.05 -2.42 4.62
N ASP A 77 -15.44 -3.13 3.67
CA ASP A 77 -14.00 -3.26 3.61
C ASP A 77 -13.35 -1.98 3.08
N CYS A 78 -12.27 -1.59 3.73
CA CYS A 78 -11.32 -0.62 3.23
C CYS A 78 -10.53 -1.26 2.07
N VAL A 79 -10.63 -0.70 0.87
CA VAL A 79 -9.97 -1.23 -0.32
C VAL A 79 -8.58 -0.64 -0.45
N VAL A 80 -7.57 -1.50 -0.44
CA VAL A 80 -6.16 -1.15 -0.64
C VAL A 80 -5.75 -1.61 -2.02
N ARG A 81 -5.61 -0.68 -2.97
CA ARG A 81 -5.17 -0.98 -4.35
C ARG A 81 -3.68 -0.76 -4.49
N ASP A 82 -2.95 -1.80 -4.86
CA ASP A 82 -1.52 -1.74 -5.13
C ASP A 82 -1.27 -1.59 -6.64
N TYR A 83 -0.80 -0.42 -7.02
CA TYR A 83 -0.39 -0.12 -8.40
C TYR A 83 1.09 -0.38 -8.66
N GLY A 84 1.83 -0.89 -7.67
CA GLY A 84 3.26 -1.12 -7.81
C GLY A 84 3.99 0.15 -8.24
N THR A 85 4.55 0.12 -9.45
CA THR A 85 5.19 1.29 -10.09
C THR A 85 4.34 1.90 -11.21
N ARG A 86 3.19 1.32 -11.51
CA ARG A 86 2.26 1.87 -12.50
C ARG A 86 1.68 3.18 -11.96
N ALA A 87 1.74 4.23 -12.74
CA ALA A 87 1.12 5.51 -12.39
C ALA A 87 -0.31 5.56 -12.94
N PRO A 88 -1.35 5.52 -12.08
CA PRO A 88 -2.71 5.76 -12.54
C PRO A 88 -2.90 7.22 -12.99
N ALA A 89 -3.95 7.48 -13.77
CA ALA A 89 -4.27 8.84 -14.20
C ALA A 89 -4.60 9.74 -13.01
N LEU A 90 -4.26 11.03 -13.08
CA LEU A 90 -4.53 11.99 -12.00
C LEU A 90 -6.00 12.06 -11.60
N ALA A 91 -6.91 11.90 -12.58
CA ALA A 91 -8.35 11.87 -12.32
C ALA A 91 -8.76 10.65 -11.46
N GLU A 92 -8.12 9.49 -11.70
CA GLU A 92 -8.31 8.29 -10.89
C GLU A 92 -7.75 8.50 -9.48
N LEU A 93 -6.56 9.10 -9.37
CA LEU A 93 -5.94 9.44 -8.08
C LEU A 93 -6.84 10.33 -7.21
N ALA A 94 -7.55 11.26 -7.80
CA ALA A 94 -8.45 12.16 -7.08
C ALA A 94 -9.64 11.45 -6.42
N SER A 95 -9.99 10.24 -6.87
CA SER A 95 -11.10 9.45 -6.31
C SER A 95 -10.74 8.66 -5.04
N PHE A 96 -9.46 8.60 -4.67
CA PHE A 96 -9.04 7.88 -3.48
C PHE A 96 -9.09 8.77 -2.23
N ASP A 97 -9.45 8.19 -1.09
CA ASP A 97 -9.44 8.87 0.22
C ASP A 97 -8.03 9.05 0.77
N LEU A 98 -7.11 8.20 0.37
CA LEU A 98 -5.70 8.23 0.76
C LEU A 98 -4.83 7.68 -0.36
N ILE A 99 -3.78 8.40 -0.68
CA ILE A 99 -2.72 7.98 -1.60
C ILE A 99 -1.45 7.81 -0.79
N LEU A 100 -0.85 6.62 -0.85
CA LEU A 100 0.45 6.36 -0.24
C LEU A 100 1.52 6.23 -1.32
N PHE A 101 2.42 7.18 -1.36
CA PHE A 101 3.55 7.13 -2.27
C PHE A 101 4.77 6.58 -1.54
N VAL A 102 5.22 5.40 -1.97
CA VAL A 102 6.34 4.68 -1.37
C VAL A 102 7.64 5.13 -2.01
N LEU A 103 8.51 5.70 -1.20
CA LEU A 103 9.85 6.15 -1.53
C LEU A 103 10.87 5.10 -1.08
N ASN A 104 11.93 4.93 -1.85
CA ASN A 104 13.07 4.11 -1.44
C ASN A 104 14.13 5.00 -0.75
N GLY A 105 14.73 4.49 0.32
CA GLY A 105 15.83 5.18 1.02
C GLY A 105 17.16 5.22 0.28
N GLY A 106 17.28 4.59 -0.90
CA GLY A 106 18.49 4.63 -1.73
C GLY A 106 18.64 5.95 -2.50
N ASP A 107 19.87 6.44 -2.59
CA ASP A 107 20.16 7.75 -3.19
C ASP A 107 19.95 7.83 -4.71
N TRP A 108 19.97 6.69 -5.40
CA TRP A 108 19.94 6.61 -6.87
C TRP A 108 18.69 7.21 -7.52
N ASP A 109 17.55 7.17 -6.83
CA ASP A 109 16.26 7.59 -7.37
C ASP A 109 15.72 8.87 -6.73
N PHE A 110 16.50 9.47 -5.83
CA PHE A 110 16.05 10.59 -5.02
C PHE A 110 15.45 11.73 -5.85
N VAL A 111 16.13 12.14 -6.92
CA VAL A 111 15.70 13.27 -7.75
C VAL A 111 14.42 12.96 -8.51
N GLN A 112 14.33 11.78 -9.14
CA GLN A 112 13.14 11.37 -9.91
C GLN A 112 11.95 11.12 -8.99
N ALA A 113 12.17 10.43 -7.87
CA ALA A 113 11.15 10.17 -6.88
C ALA A 113 10.60 11.48 -6.26
N ALA A 114 11.48 12.45 -5.99
CA ALA A 114 11.08 13.76 -5.49
C ALA A 114 10.31 14.57 -6.54
N ALA A 115 10.70 14.50 -7.82
CA ALA A 115 10.01 15.22 -8.90
C ALA A 115 8.57 14.72 -9.07
N TYR A 116 8.36 13.40 -9.11
CA TYR A 116 7.02 12.80 -9.18
C TYR A 116 6.24 13.04 -7.88
N GLY A 117 6.91 12.90 -6.74
CA GLY A 117 6.31 13.16 -5.42
C GLY A 117 5.78 14.59 -5.28
N LYS A 118 6.43 15.59 -5.88
CA LYS A 118 5.94 16.97 -5.91
C LYS A 118 4.61 17.13 -6.63
N GLN A 119 4.39 16.36 -7.71
CA GLN A 119 3.09 16.36 -8.40
C GLN A 119 2.01 15.75 -7.51
N LEU A 120 2.31 14.64 -6.82
CA LEU A 120 1.39 14.00 -5.89
C LEU A 120 1.13 14.84 -4.63
N ALA A 121 2.09 15.66 -4.22
CA ALA A 121 1.96 16.57 -3.08
C ALA A 121 0.86 17.64 -3.27
N LEU A 122 0.43 17.89 -4.50
CA LEU A 122 -0.69 18.76 -4.80
C LEU A 122 -2.05 18.14 -4.40
N LEU A 123 -2.09 16.83 -4.20
CA LEU A 123 -3.29 16.12 -3.75
C LEU A 123 -3.27 16.01 -2.21
N PRO A 124 -4.23 16.64 -1.49
CA PRO A 124 -4.18 16.76 -0.03
C PRO A 124 -4.27 15.42 0.70
N GLN A 125 -4.82 14.40 0.06
CA GLN A 125 -4.90 13.03 0.57
C GLN A 125 -3.60 12.25 0.43
N THR A 126 -2.53 12.80 -0.18
CA THR A 126 -1.26 12.10 -0.34
C THR A 126 -0.47 12.05 0.96
N ARG A 127 0.11 10.88 1.22
CA ARG A 127 1.09 10.64 2.29
C ARG A 127 2.32 9.96 1.68
N PHE A 128 3.48 10.28 2.21
CA PHE A 128 4.75 9.76 1.75
C PHE A 128 5.34 8.81 2.78
N LEU A 129 5.70 7.60 2.33
CA LEU A 129 6.38 6.61 3.14
C LEU A 129 7.77 6.34 2.57
N CYS A 130 8.78 6.34 3.42
CA CYS A 130 10.13 5.91 3.07
C CYS A 130 10.32 4.47 3.55
N ASN A 131 10.55 3.57 2.61
CA ASN A 131 10.89 2.17 2.86
C ASN A 131 12.40 1.97 2.68
N HIS A 132 12.97 0.99 3.36
CA HIS A 132 14.41 0.67 3.33
C HIS A 132 15.31 1.90 3.58
N GLY A 133 14.81 2.88 4.31
CA GLY A 133 15.50 4.14 4.54
C GLY A 133 15.68 4.47 6.01
N CYS A 134 16.84 5.06 6.32
CA CYS A 134 17.06 5.64 7.63
C CYS A 134 16.28 6.96 7.80
N ARG A 135 16.16 7.43 9.02
CA ARG A 135 15.52 8.71 9.35
C ARG A 135 16.10 9.90 8.59
N SER A 136 17.38 9.85 8.20
CA SER A 136 18.03 10.90 7.41
C SER A 136 17.48 10.96 5.98
N ALA A 137 17.27 9.83 5.32
CA ALA A 137 16.67 9.76 3.99
C ALA A 137 15.23 10.32 4.01
N ALA A 138 14.41 9.90 4.99
CA ALA A 138 13.05 10.44 5.14
C ALA A 138 13.05 11.96 5.37
N LYS A 139 14.00 12.50 6.17
CA LYS A 139 14.17 13.95 6.37
C LYS A 139 14.60 14.67 5.09
N ALA A 140 15.46 14.05 4.26
CA ALA A 140 15.88 14.61 2.98
C ALA A 140 14.69 14.72 2.02
N TYR A 141 13.89 13.65 1.88
CA TYR A 141 12.63 13.69 1.12
C TYR A 141 11.65 14.72 1.68
N ALA A 142 11.47 14.78 2.99
CA ALA A 142 10.54 15.74 3.61
C ALA A 142 10.90 17.19 3.28
N ARG A 143 12.19 17.56 3.27
CA ARG A 143 12.66 18.90 2.85
C ARG A 143 12.39 19.15 1.38
N GLN A 144 12.64 18.15 0.52
CA GLN A 144 12.48 18.30 -0.93
C GLN A 144 11.01 18.38 -1.37
N LEU A 145 10.14 17.65 -0.67
CA LEU A 145 8.70 17.58 -0.96
C LEU A 145 7.90 18.68 -0.27
N GLY A 146 8.42 19.28 0.79
CA GLY A 146 7.66 20.18 1.67
C GLY A 146 6.58 19.47 2.49
N HIS A 147 6.65 18.15 2.59
CA HIS A 147 5.65 17.32 3.24
C HIS A 147 6.29 16.35 4.23
N ARG A 148 5.48 15.93 5.22
CA ARG A 148 5.91 14.89 6.15
C ARG A 148 6.11 13.57 5.42
N VAL A 149 7.25 12.93 5.68
CA VAL A 149 7.57 11.58 5.21
C VAL A 149 7.64 10.65 6.41
N TYR A 150 6.87 9.58 6.37
CA TYR A 150 6.85 8.56 7.41
C TYR A 150 7.90 7.49 7.07
N CYS A 151 8.60 6.97 8.09
CA CYS A 151 9.44 5.79 7.90
C CYS A 151 8.59 4.54 8.09
N PHE A 152 8.64 3.64 7.11
CA PHE A 152 8.09 2.30 7.32
C PHE A 152 9.03 1.51 8.22
N PRO A 153 8.54 0.80 9.24
CA PRO A 153 9.37 -0.05 10.08
C PRO A 153 10.07 -1.12 9.25
N GLU A 154 11.34 -1.37 9.54
CA GLU A 154 12.08 -2.45 8.90
C GLU A 154 11.45 -3.79 9.30
N ASP A 155 11.09 -4.59 8.30
CA ASP A 155 10.32 -5.81 8.50
C ASP A 155 10.57 -6.80 7.36
N ALA A 156 10.86 -8.03 7.72
CA ALA A 156 11.09 -9.10 6.77
C ALA A 156 9.78 -9.82 6.37
N VAL A 157 8.74 -9.75 7.23
CA VAL A 157 7.50 -10.51 7.04
C VAL A 157 6.30 -9.55 6.98
N PRO A 158 5.73 -9.30 5.79
CA PRO A 158 4.67 -8.31 5.63
C PRO A 158 3.36 -8.68 6.34
N TYR A 159 3.16 -9.94 6.64
CA TYR A 159 1.94 -10.44 7.28
C TYR A 159 1.91 -10.23 8.80
N ASP A 160 3.07 -10.03 9.42
CA ASP A 160 3.17 -9.83 10.85
C ASP A 160 2.83 -8.39 11.23
N THR A 161 2.18 -8.21 12.37
CA THR A 161 1.85 -6.91 12.92
C THR A 161 2.75 -6.61 14.11
N THR A 162 3.30 -5.40 14.13
CA THR A 162 4.12 -4.89 15.23
C THR A 162 3.53 -3.61 15.79
N PRO A 163 3.84 -3.23 17.04
CA PRO A 163 3.39 -1.96 17.62
C PRO A 163 3.79 -0.73 16.80
N GLU A 164 4.93 -0.80 16.08
CA GLU A 164 5.41 0.25 15.17
C GLU A 164 4.50 0.39 13.95
N LYS A 165 4.12 -0.74 13.32
CA LYS A 165 3.16 -0.76 12.19
C LYS A 165 1.79 -0.24 12.62
N GLU A 166 1.31 -0.63 13.79
CA GLU A 166 0.03 -0.14 14.33
C GLU A 166 0.03 1.37 14.55
N ARG A 167 1.11 1.91 15.11
CA ARG A 167 1.28 3.37 15.27
C ARG A 167 1.32 4.09 13.95
N LEU A 168 2.04 3.53 12.96
CA LEU A 168 2.10 4.08 11.62
C LEU A 168 0.71 4.11 10.97
N VAL A 169 -0.01 2.97 10.95
CA VAL A 169 -1.37 2.88 10.41
C VAL A 169 -2.28 3.92 11.05
N SER A 170 -2.25 4.03 12.39
CA SER A 170 -3.06 5.01 13.12
C SER A 170 -2.71 6.46 12.76
N SER A 171 -1.47 6.73 12.34
CA SER A 171 -1.00 8.08 12.00
C SER A 171 -1.28 8.50 10.56
N ILE A 172 -1.40 7.53 9.62
CA ILE A 172 -1.60 7.82 8.20
C ILE A 172 -3.05 7.73 7.77
N LEU A 173 -3.86 6.88 8.43
CA LEU A 173 -5.26 6.74 8.08
C LEU A 173 -6.06 8.02 8.37
N PRO A 174 -7.02 8.38 7.50
CA PRO A 174 -7.94 9.48 7.77
C PRO A 174 -8.75 9.21 9.03
N LYS A 175 -8.99 10.22 9.84
CA LYS A 175 -9.70 10.11 11.13
C LYS A 175 -11.21 9.89 11.01
N LYS A 176 -11.80 9.96 9.81
CA LYS A 176 -13.24 9.81 9.59
C LYS A 176 -13.60 8.36 9.27
N GLY A 177 -14.68 7.87 9.87
CA GLY A 177 -15.26 6.55 9.57
C GLY A 177 -15.96 6.55 8.20
N GLY A 178 -16.10 5.36 7.61
CA GLY A 178 -16.72 5.10 6.32
C GLY A 178 -15.87 4.21 5.43
N ARG A 179 -16.44 3.78 4.31
CA ARG A 179 -15.71 3.01 3.28
C ARG A 179 -14.53 3.85 2.78
N ARG A 180 -13.36 3.25 2.75
CA ARG A 180 -12.12 3.94 2.36
C ARG A 180 -11.51 3.25 1.14
N HIS A 181 -11.14 4.07 0.16
CA HIS A 181 -10.35 3.63 -0.99
C HIS A 181 -8.93 4.15 -0.83
N LEU A 182 -8.00 3.23 -0.60
CA LEU A 182 -6.59 3.53 -0.40
C LEU A 182 -5.79 3.10 -1.63
N LEU A 183 -4.84 3.92 -2.03
CA LEU A 183 -3.95 3.68 -3.17
C LEU A 183 -2.50 3.63 -2.68
N PHE A 184 -1.76 2.67 -3.18
CA PHE A 184 -0.34 2.45 -2.88
C PHE A 184 0.53 2.36 -4.14
#